data_02fea134547cf9f77b2b40623857b5c5
#
_entry.id   02fea134547cf9f77b2b40623857b5c5
#
_cell.length_a   1.000
_cell.length_b   1.000
_cell.length_c   1.000
_cell.angle_alpha   90.00
_cell.angle_beta   90.00
_cell.angle_gamma   90.00
#
_symmetry.space_group_name_H-M   'P 1'
#
loop_
_entity.id
_entity.type
_entity.pdbx_description
1 polymer ?
#
loop_
_entity_poly.entity_id
_entity_poly.type
_entity_poly.pdbx_seq_one_letter_code
_entity_poly.pdbx_strand_id
1 'polypeptide(L)'
;MEKYDLIIVGAGPAGIFTAVELLRHGSKKHILLVEKGKPVEKRHCPKAEIGHCVNCRPTCAITTGFSGAGAFSDGKLSLSYEVGGDLPSLIGEEFAQELIDYTDKIYLEFGADPHVEGIYTGEDIKEIRKNAIHAGLKLVDCPIRHLGTEKAQQLYLAIQNYLADNGAEMLFSTECENIILENEECKGVLLRQGDGEPRAVYGDTVVIGTGRRGADWLEKICAEHHIAHKPGTVDIGVRVECRNEVMEKVNKVLYESKLIGYPKPWKNKVRTFCQNPGGFVAQENYDNDLAVVNGHSFKEKKSENTNLAILVSHNFTEPFNQPIAYAQKVGELTNMPVSYTHLRAH
;
A
#
# COMPACT_ATOMS: atom_id res chain seq x y z
N MET A 1 20.46 28.62 -8.41
CA MET A 1 19.39 27.81 -7.80
C MET A 1 19.14 26.64 -8.72
N GLU A 2 19.21 25.46 -8.20
CA GLU A 2 18.85 24.22 -8.93
C GLU A 2 17.36 24.26 -9.25
N LYS A 3 17.00 24.16 -10.51
CA LYS A 3 15.61 24.13 -10.96
C LYS A 3 15.34 22.85 -11.73
N TYR A 4 14.26 22.17 -11.35
CA TYR A 4 13.79 20.95 -11.99
C TYR A 4 12.55 21.22 -12.86
N ASP A 5 12.35 20.42 -13.89
CA ASP A 5 11.09 20.44 -14.63
C ASP A 5 9.97 19.73 -13.83
N LEU A 6 10.36 18.70 -13.07
CA LEU A 6 9.44 17.90 -12.28
C LEU A 6 10.06 17.51 -10.94
N ILE A 7 9.34 17.78 -9.87
CA ILE A 7 9.66 17.27 -8.52
C ILE A 7 8.58 16.25 -8.13
N ILE A 8 8.99 15.05 -7.76
CA ILE A 8 8.10 13.98 -7.30
C ILE A 8 8.39 13.74 -5.82
N VAL A 9 7.40 13.96 -4.97
CA VAL A 9 7.48 13.74 -3.52
C VAL A 9 6.89 12.39 -3.16
N GLY A 10 7.76 11.47 -2.74
CA GLY A 10 7.43 10.08 -2.40
C GLY A 10 7.83 9.08 -3.47
N ALA A 11 8.72 8.17 -3.12
CA ALA A 11 9.17 7.06 -3.98
C ALA A 11 8.39 5.77 -3.73
N GLY A 12 7.09 5.87 -3.47
CA GLY A 12 6.15 4.75 -3.55
C GLY A 12 5.76 4.46 -5.00
N PRO A 13 4.88 3.47 -5.26
CA PRO A 13 4.48 3.10 -6.63
C PRO A 13 4.04 4.29 -7.48
N ALA A 14 3.23 5.20 -6.95
CA ALA A 14 2.77 6.38 -7.68
C ALA A 14 3.93 7.25 -8.20
N GLY A 15 4.88 7.61 -7.33
CA GLY A 15 6.03 8.43 -7.71
C GLY A 15 6.98 7.71 -8.66
N ILE A 16 7.26 6.42 -8.39
CA ILE A 16 8.11 5.58 -9.23
C ILE A 16 7.55 5.49 -10.64
N PHE A 17 6.27 5.10 -10.77
CA PHE A 17 5.67 4.92 -12.09
C PHE A 17 5.48 6.24 -12.85
N THR A 18 5.29 7.37 -12.14
CA THR A 18 5.34 8.70 -12.77
C THR A 18 6.70 8.94 -13.46
N ALA A 19 7.80 8.67 -12.76
CA ALA A 19 9.14 8.85 -13.32
C ALA A 19 9.45 7.82 -14.43
N VAL A 20 9.14 6.53 -14.19
CA VAL A 20 9.33 5.44 -15.16
C VAL A 20 8.63 5.76 -16.48
N GLU A 21 7.35 6.17 -16.40
CA GLU A 21 6.54 6.44 -17.58
C GLU A 21 7.09 7.60 -18.42
N LEU A 22 7.46 8.69 -17.78
CA LEU A 22 8.08 9.83 -18.47
C LEU A 22 9.36 9.42 -19.20
N LEU A 23 10.24 8.68 -18.53
CA LEU A 23 11.51 8.23 -19.13
C LEU A 23 11.30 7.22 -20.25
N ARG A 24 10.36 6.31 -20.12
CA ARG A 24 9.98 5.34 -21.18
C ARG A 24 9.49 6.04 -22.45
N HIS A 25 8.77 7.15 -22.30
CA HIS A 25 8.33 8.00 -23.40
C HIS A 25 9.39 8.99 -23.92
N GLY A 26 10.64 8.81 -23.50
CA GLY A 26 11.77 9.60 -23.97
C GLY A 26 11.81 11.05 -23.48
N SER A 27 11.14 11.34 -22.37
CA SER A 27 11.18 12.64 -21.73
C SER A 27 12.64 13.06 -21.45
N LYS A 28 12.95 14.30 -21.75
CA LYS A 28 14.25 14.94 -21.40
C LYS A 28 14.14 15.87 -20.21
N LYS A 29 13.03 15.81 -19.48
CA LYS A 29 12.80 16.64 -18.30
C LYS A 29 13.80 16.29 -17.20
N HIS A 30 14.27 17.31 -16.51
CA HIS A 30 15.07 17.15 -15.31
C HIS A 30 14.15 16.78 -14.14
N ILE A 31 14.21 15.51 -13.73
CA ILE A 31 13.30 14.91 -12.74
C ILE A 31 14.04 14.75 -11.41
N LEU A 32 13.44 15.27 -10.34
CA LEU A 32 13.84 15.02 -8.96
C LEU A 32 12.81 14.14 -8.28
N LEU A 33 13.22 12.99 -7.73
CA LEU A 33 12.43 12.12 -6.87
C LEU A 33 12.90 12.25 -5.42
N VAL A 34 12.02 12.68 -4.54
CA VAL A 34 12.32 12.89 -3.10
C VAL A 34 11.68 11.80 -2.27
N GLU A 35 12.47 11.14 -1.42
CA GLU A 35 11.99 10.07 -0.53
C GLU A 35 12.55 10.26 0.89
N LYS A 36 11.67 10.24 1.89
CA LYS A 36 12.08 10.41 3.29
C LYS A 36 12.79 9.19 3.87
N GLY A 37 12.61 8.03 3.28
CA GLY A 37 13.30 6.80 3.65
C GLY A 37 14.57 6.56 2.84
N LYS A 38 15.05 5.31 2.91
CA LYS A 38 16.31 4.89 2.29
C LYS A 38 16.09 4.29 0.90
N PRO A 39 17.13 4.24 0.04
CA PRO A 39 17.10 3.43 -1.18
C PRO A 39 16.96 1.95 -0.85
N VAL A 40 16.51 1.13 -1.82
CA VAL A 40 16.14 -0.29 -1.59
C VAL A 40 17.23 -1.07 -0.89
N GLU A 41 18.47 -0.97 -1.37
CA GLU A 41 19.64 -1.73 -0.88
C GLU A 41 20.07 -1.36 0.55
N LYS A 42 19.64 -0.21 1.05
CA LYS A 42 19.93 0.25 2.42
C LYS A 42 18.77 0.06 3.39
N ARG A 43 17.67 -0.53 2.92
CA ARG A 43 16.51 -0.82 3.75
C ARG A 43 16.69 -2.17 4.43
N HIS A 44 16.77 -2.18 5.74
CA HIS A 44 16.93 -3.39 6.55
C HIS A 44 16.11 -3.29 7.83
N CYS A 45 15.40 -4.37 8.17
CA CYS A 45 14.64 -4.45 9.41
C CYS A 45 15.36 -5.35 10.41
N PRO A 46 15.85 -4.82 11.54
CA PRO A 46 16.58 -5.63 12.52
C PRO A 46 15.71 -6.67 13.23
N LYS A 47 14.37 -6.58 13.13
CA LYS A 47 13.45 -7.56 13.73
C LYS A 47 13.75 -9.00 13.32
N ALA A 48 14.21 -9.22 12.09
CA ALA A 48 14.54 -10.56 11.61
C ALA A 48 15.71 -11.21 12.39
N GLU A 49 16.64 -10.38 12.87
CA GLU A 49 17.84 -10.83 13.60
C GLU A 49 17.60 -10.90 15.11
N ILE A 50 16.95 -9.89 15.68
CA ILE A 50 16.80 -9.74 17.13
C ILE A 50 15.46 -10.23 17.68
N GLY A 51 14.52 -10.62 16.81
CA GLY A 51 13.22 -11.22 17.17
C GLY A 51 12.13 -10.25 17.57
N HIS A 52 12.40 -8.96 17.75
CA HIS A 52 11.40 -7.95 18.12
C HIS A 52 11.58 -6.64 17.37
N CYS A 53 10.51 -5.83 17.29
CA CYS A 53 10.55 -4.52 16.65
C CYS A 53 11.24 -3.51 17.58
N VAL A 54 12.17 -2.71 17.04
CA VAL A 54 12.91 -1.66 17.76
C VAL A 54 12.34 -0.26 17.53
N ASN A 55 11.20 -0.15 16.87
CA ASN A 55 10.54 1.13 16.53
C ASN A 55 11.52 2.13 15.89
N CYS A 56 12.07 1.75 14.73
CA CYS A 56 13.10 2.51 14.03
C CYS A 56 12.74 3.98 13.85
N ARG A 57 13.70 4.85 14.09
CA ARG A 57 13.60 6.30 13.88
C ARG A 57 14.65 6.75 12.85
N PRO A 58 14.41 7.79 12.03
CA PRO A 58 13.16 8.58 11.91
C PRO A 58 12.07 7.84 11.16
N THR A 59 12.39 6.77 10.43
CA THR A 59 11.43 6.03 9.60
C THR A 59 11.57 4.51 9.76
N CYS A 60 10.45 3.80 9.62
CA CYS A 60 10.44 2.34 9.59
C CYS A 60 10.96 1.83 8.23
N ALA A 61 12.02 1.03 8.23
CA ALA A 61 12.63 0.49 7.01
C ALA A 61 11.70 -0.42 6.18
N ILE A 62 10.66 -1.00 6.79
CA ILE A 62 9.68 -1.85 6.09
C ILE A 62 8.68 -1.01 5.31
N THR A 63 8.18 0.09 5.89
CA THR A 63 7.05 0.84 5.33
C THR A 63 7.46 2.09 4.57
N THR A 64 8.70 2.56 4.73
CA THR A 64 9.18 3.85 4.21
C THR A 64 10.51 3.67 3.50
N GLY A 65 10.67 4.29 2.35
CA GLY A 65 11.81 4.20 1.46
C GLY A 65 11.38 3.89 0.03
N PHE A 66 12.34 3.75 -0.88
CA PHE A 66 12.05 3.45 -2.28
C PHE A 66 11.15 2.20 -2.40
N SER A 67 10.12 2.25 -3.19
CA SER A 67 8.99 1.31 -3.33
C SER A 67 7.93 1.35 -2.23
N GLY A 68 8.04 2.21 -1.22
CA GLY A 68 7.14 2.18 -0.07
C GLY A 68 7.17 0.84 0.65
N ALA A 69 6.03 0.26 1.01
CA ALA A 69 5.95 -1.08 1.61
C ALA A 69 6.13 -2.23 0.59
N GLY A 70 6.06 -1.93 -0.71
CA GLY A 70 6.01 -2.95 -1.79
C GLY A 70 7.19 -3.91 -1.81
N ALA A 71 8.44 -3.42 -1.63
CA ALA A 71 9.63 -4.26 -1.64
C ALA A 71 9.76 -5.18 -0.41
N PHE A 72 8.99 -4.95 0.65
CA PHE A 72 9.10 -5.67 1.92
C PHE A 72 7.81 -6.35 2.36
N SER A 73 6.79 -6.33 1.50
CA SER A 73 5.58 -7.12 1.65
C SER A 73 5.75 -8.49 0.97
N ASP A 74 4.71 -9.31 0.99
CA ASP A 74 4.66 -10.54 0.20
C ASP A 74 4.60 -10.27 -1.33
N GLY A 75 4.54 -9.01 -1.74
CA GLY A 75 4.65 -8.58 -3.13
C GLY A 75 3.49 -9.06 -4.00
N LYS A 76 2.28 -9.01 -3.52
CA LYS A 76 1.08 -9.34 -4.29
C LYS A 76 0.66 -8.16 -5.16
N LEU A 77 0.63 -8.37 -6.47
CA LEU A 77 0.04 -7.46 -7.44
C LEU A 77 -1.34 -7.97 -7.82
N SER A 78 -2.37 -7.23 -7.47
CA SER A 78 -3.74 -7.53 -7.90
C SER A 78 -3.95 -7.04 -9.32
N LEU A 79 -4.40 -7.96 -10.21
CA LEU A 79 -4.51 -7.73 -11.64
C LEU A 79 -5.97 -7.49 -12.08
N SER A 80 -6.82 -7.02 -11.21
CA SER A 80 -8.22 -6.71 -11.51
C SER A 80 -8.67 -5.43 -10.80
N TYR A 81 -9.40 -4.59 -11.52
CA TYR A 81 -10.00 -3.36 -10.98
C TYR A 81 -11.04 -3.64 -9.88
N GLU A 82 -11.62 -4.83 -9.83
CA GLU A 82 -12.59 -5.22 -8.79
C GLU A 82 -11.95 -5.47 -7.40
N VAL A 83 -10.62 -5.59 -7.33
CA VAL A 83 -9.95 -6.02 -6.10
C VAL A 83 -9.85 -4.92 -5.05
N GLY A 84 -9.86 -3.66 -5.43
CA GLY A 84 -9.83 -2.57 -4.46
C GLY A 84 -9.61 -1.21 -5.11
N GLY A 85 -9.71 -0.18 -4.27
CA GLY A 85 -9.67 1.20 -4.75
C GLY A 85 -11.00 1.65 -5.37
N ASP A 86 -11.01 2.88 -5.84
CA ASP A 86 -12.19 3.53 -6.44
C ASP A 86 -11.87 4.13 -7.82
N LEU A 87 -10.75 3.72 -8.40
CA LEU A 87 -10.29 4.21 -9.71
C LEU A 87 -11.34 4.01 -10.83
N PRO A 88 -12.05 2.85 -10.90
CA PRO A 88 -13.08 2.66 -11.92
C PRO A 88 -14.20 3.69 -11.88
N SER A 89 -14.56 4.23 -10.71
CA SER A 89 -15.58 5.27 -10.58
C SER A 89 -15.15 6.62 -11.18
N LEU A 90 -13.84 6.83 -11.30
CA LEU A 90 -13.25 8.06 -11.82
C LEU A 90 -12.97 8.01 -13.32
N ILE A 91 -12.51 6.88 -13.84
CA ILE A 91 -12.00 6.75 -15.21
C ILE A 91 -12.70 5.65 -16.04
N GLY A 92 -13.64 4.92 -15.45
CA GLY A 92 -14.31 3.77 -16.07
C GLY A 92 -13.56 2.45 -15.84
N GLU A 93 -14.30 1.34 -15.91
CA GLU A 93 -13.78 0.00 -15.62
C GLU A 93 -12.77 -0.46 -16.68
N GLU A 94 -13.08 -0.25 -17.96
CA GLU A 94 -12.24 -0.64 -19.10
C GLU A 94 -10.86 0.03 -19.05
N PHE A 95 -10.83 1.34 -18.89
CA PHE A 95 -9.56 2.08 -18.81
C PHE A 95 -8.79 1.77 -17.53
N ALA A 96 -9.48 1.55 -16.41
CA ALA A 96 -8.83 1.10 -15.18
C ALA A 96 -8.14 -0.26 -15.36
N GLN A 97 -8.78 -1.22 -16.06
CA GLN A 97 -8.16 -2.50 -16.37
C GLN A 97 -6.99 -2.37 -17.33
N GLU A 98 -7.10 -1.55 -18.39
CA GLU A 98 -5.99 -1.27 -19.29
C GLU A 98 -4.75 -0.74 -18.57
N LEU A 99 -4.93 0.18 -17.60
CA LEU A 99 -3.82 0.71 -16.80
C LEU A 99 -3.20 -0.35 -15.87
N ILE A 100 -4.01 -1.25 -15.32
CA ILE A 100 -3.53 -2.38 -14.52
C ILE A 100 -2.68 -3.31 -15.39
N ASP A 101 -3.19 -3.71 -16.55
CA ASP A 101 -2.49 -4.58 -17.48
C ASP A 101 -1.19 -3.96 -18.01
N TYR A 102 -1.21 -2.66 -18.26
CA TYR A 102 -0.02 -1.91 -18.66
C TYR A 102 1.03 -1.87 -17.55
N THR A 103 0.61 -1.61 -16.32
CA THR A 103 1.50 -1.61 -15.15
C THR A 103 2.10 -3.00 -14.92
N ASP A 104 1.30 -4.06 -15.05
CA ASP A 104 1.77 -5.44 -14.95
C ASP A 104 2.84 -5.78 -15.99
N LYS A 105 2.69 -5.33 -17.24
CA LYS A 105 3.72 -5.47 -18.28
C LYS A 105 5.04 -4.82 -17.87
N ILE A 106 5.00 -3.64 -17.25
CA ILE A 106 6.21 -2.99 -16.76
C ILE A 106 6.87 -3.84 -15.67
N TYR A 107 6.11 -4.37 -14.72
CA TYR A 107 6.67 -5.27 -13.70
C TYR A 107 7.31 -6.54 -14.33
N LEU A 108 6.70 -7.11 -15.35
CA LEU A 108 7.26 -8.25 -16.08
C LEU A 108 8.58 -7.90 -16.78
N GLU A 109 8.70 -6.73 -17.39
CA GLU A 109 9.93 -6.24 -18.01
C GLU A 109 11.08 -6.09 -16.99
N PHE A 110 10.77 -5.71 -15.74
CA PHE A 110 11.74 -5.64 -14.65
C PHE A 110 11.96 -6.98 -13.93
N GLY A 111 11.43 -8.08 -14.43
CA GLY A 111 11.75 -9.44 -13.97
C GLY A 111 10.72 -10.05 -13.01
N ALA A 112 9.48 -9.54 -12.96
CA ALA A 112 8.41 -10.21 -12.25
C ALA A 112 8.14 -11.60 -12.81
N ASP A 113 7.71 -12.52 -11.91
CA ASP A 113 7.34 -13.88 -12.33
C ASP A 113 6.08 -13.84 -13.22
N PRO A 114 6.09 -14.47 -14.39
CA PRO A 114 4.93 -14.46 -15.29
C PRO A 114 3.73 -15.25 -14.75
N HIS A 115 3.91 -16.09 -13.74
CA HIS A 115 2.83 -16.87 -13.16
C HIS A 115 1.79 -15.98 -12.47
N VAL A 116 0.51 -16.26 -12.71
CA VAL A 116 -0.63 -15.57 -12.10
C VAL A 116 -1.46 -16.59 -11.33
N GLU A 117 -1.64 -16.34 -10.05
CA GLU A 117 -2.58 -17.07 -9.21
C GLU A 117 -3.98 -16.46 -9.30
N GLY A 118 -4.99 -17.19 -8.85
CA GLY A 118 -6.35 -16.64 -8.72
C GLY A 118 -7.15 -16.59 -10.01
N ILE A 119 -6.71 -17.28 -11.06
CA ILE A 119 -7.51 -17.55 -12.26
C ILE A 119 -8.19 -18.90 -12.05
N TYR A 120 -9.49 -18.85 -11.77
CA TYR A 120 -10.23 -20.04 -11.35
C TYR A 120 -11.21 -20.51 -12.43
N THR A 121 -11.04 -21.78 -12.84
CA THR A 121 -11.95 -22.48 -13.76
C THR A 121 -12.33 -23.84 -13.16
N GLY A 122 -13.54 -24.29 -13.43
CA GLY A 122 -14.00 -25.61 -13.00
C GLY A 122 -15.25 -25.59 -12.12
N GLU A 123 -15.71 -26.78 -11.70
CA GLU A 123 -16.95 -26.93 -10.95
C GLU A 123 -16.82 -26.50 -9.47
N ASP A 124 -15.63 -26.71 -8.88
CA ASP A 124 -15.38 -26.34 -7.46
C ASP A 124 -15.56 -24.84 -7.20
N ILE A 125 -15.07 -24.00 -8.14
CA ILE A 125 -15.27 -22.55 -8.02
C ILE A 125 -16.74 -22.17 -8.19
N LYS A 126 -17.48 -22.87 -9.07
CA LYS A 126 -18.92 -22.63 -9.25
C LYS A 126 -19.70 -22.93 -7.97
N GLU A 127 -19.34 -24.01 -7.27
CA GLU A 127 -19.94 -24.35 -5.98
C GLU A 127 -19.67 -23.28 -4.92
N ILE A 128 -18.41 -22.82 -4.78
CA ILE A 128 -18.04 -21.76 -3.84
C ILE A 128 -18.80 -20.47 -4.19
N ARG A 129 -18.88 -20.10 -5.45
CA ARG A 129 -19.59 -18.91 -5.92
C ARG A 129 -21.09 -19.00 -5.62
N LYS A 130 -21.69 -20.17 -5.85
CA LYS A 130 -23.09 -20.43 -5.50
C LYS A 130 -23.35 -20.31 -3.99
N ASN A 131 -22.47 -20.87 -3.16
CA ASN A 131 -22.57 -20.78 -1.71
C ASN A 131 -22.41 -19.33 -1.23
N ALA A 132 -21.51 -18.55 -1.83
CA ALA A 132 -21.37 -17.13 -1.55
C ALA A 132 -22.66 -16.36 -1.86
N ILE A 133 -23.28 -16.60 -3.03
CA ILE A 133 -24.56 -15.97 -3.42
C ILE A 133 -25.68 -16.33 -2.44
N HIS A 134 -25.79 -17.60 -2.02
CA HIS A 134 -26.77 -18.03 -1.03
C HIS A 134 -26.57 -17.34 0.34
N ALA A 135 -25.31 -17.02 0.68
CA ALA A 135 -24.98 -16.26 1.88
C ALA A 135 -25.15 -14.73 1.71
N GLY A 136 -25.63 -14.27 0.57
CA GLY A 136 -25.75 -12.82 0.26
C GLY A 136 -24.40 -12.12 0.01
N LEU A 137 -23.40 -12.88 -0.42
CA LEU A 137 -22.05 -12.40 -0.70
C LEU A 137 -21.74 -12.49 -2.20
N LYS A 138 -20.87 -11.59 -2.69
CA LYS A 138 -20.25 -11.68 -4.01
C LYS A 138 -18.84 -12.22 -3.85
N LEU A 139 -18.51 -13.32 -4.54
CA LEU A 139 -17.11 -13.74 -4.73
C LEU A 139 -16.54 -12.97 -5.93
N VAL A 140 -15.47 -12.23 -5.71
CA VAL A 140 -14.75 -11.47 -6.72
C VAL A 140 -13.54 -12.28 -7.19
N ASP A 141 -13.33 -12.32 -8.50
CA ASP A 141 -12.13 -12.91 -9.06
C ASP A 141 -10.91 -12.04 -8.69
N CYS A 142 -9.87 -12.68 -8.19
CA CYS A 142 -8.71 -12.00 -7.66
C CYS A 142 -7.43 -12.56 -8.31
N PRO A 143 -7.19 -12.27 -9.60
CA PRO A 143 -5.94 -12.64 -10.24
C PRO A 143 -4.79 -11.88 -9.58
N ILE A 144 -3.77 -12.62 -9.17
CA ILE A 144 -2.63 -12.09 -8.41
C ILE A 144 -1.34 -12.57 -9.04
N ARG A 145 -0.43 -11.64 -9.29
CA ARG A 145 0.97 -11.94 -9.51
C ARG A 145 1.72 -11.83 -8.20
N HIS A 146 2.30 -12.94 -7.77
CA HIS A 146 3.04 -13.00 -6.52
C HIS A 146 4.54 -12.83 -6.77
N LEU A 147 5.08 -11.66 -6.43
CA LEU A 147 6.51 -11.38 -6.62
C LEU A 147 7.40 -12.14 -5.63
N GLY A 148 6.92 -12.34 -4.40
CA GLY A 148 7.73 -12.82 -3.28
C GLY A 148 8.67 -11.73 -2.72
N THR A 149 8.97 -11.78 -1.43
CA THR A 149 9.68 -10.69 -0.75
C THR A 149 11.09 -10.46 -1.31
N GLU A 150 11.86 -11.52 -1.53
CA GLU A 150 13.24 -11.39 -2.06
C GLU A 150 13.27 -10.91 -3.51
N LYS A 151 12.41 -11.45 -4.36
CA LYS A 151 12.30 -11.04 -5.76
C LYS A 151 11.74 -9.61 -5.88
N ALA A 152 10.83 -9.22 -5.00
CA ALA A 152 10.30 -7.85 -4.96
C ALA A 152 11.42 -6.82 -4.71
N GLN A 153 12.34 -7.11 -3.79
CA GLN A 153 13.49 -6.24 -3.54
C GLN A 153 14.40 -6.12 -4.77
N GLN A 154 14.71 -7.24 -5.44
CA GLN A 154 15.53 -7.24 -6.66
C GLN A 154 14.87 -6.46 -7.79
N LEU A 155 13.56 -6.66 -7.98
CA LEU A 155 12.78 -5.95 -8.99
C LEU A 155 12.78 -4.43 -8.74
N TYR A 156 12.51 -4.00 -7.52
CA TYR A 156 12.52 -2.58 -7.20
C TYR A 156 13.91 -1.97 -7.25
N LEU A 157 14.97 -2.73 -6.96
CA LEU A 157 16.34 -2.29 -7.18
C LEU A 157 16.63 -2.09 -8.68
N ALA A 158 16.15 -2.99 -9.54
CA ALA A 158 16.26 -2.83 -10.99
C ALA A 158 15.53 -1.56 -11.48
N ILE A 159 14.34 -1.27 -10.96
CA ILE A 159 13.61 -0.04 -11.29
C ILE A 159 14.37 1.20 -10.77
N GLN A 160 14.90 1.17 -9.55
CA GLN A 160 15.69 2.26 -8.99
C GLN A 160 16.93 2.57 -9.86
N ASN A 161 17.66 1.55 -10.27
CA ASN A 161 18.80 1.68 -11.16
C ASN A 161 18.39 2.23 -12.54
N TYR A 162 17.29 1.72 -13.11
CA TYR A 162 16.75 2.24 -14.36
C TYR A 162 16.47 3.75 -14.31
N LEU A 163 15.87 4.23 -13.22
CA LEU A 163 15.61 5.67 -13.04
C LEU A 163 16.91 6.46 -12.98
N ALA A 164 17.90 5.99 -12.21
CA ALA A 164 19.20 6.63 -12.09
C ALA A 164 19.96 6.66 -13.43
N ASP A 165 20.01 5.54 -14.14
CA ASP A 165 20.71 5.39 -15.42
C ASP A 165 20.09 6.24 -16.53
N ASN A 166 18.80 6.57 -16.41
CA ASN A 166 18.08 7.43 -17.33
C ASN A 166 17.97 8.90 -16.88
N GLY A 167 18.73 9.29 -15.86
CA GLY A 167 18.94 10.68 -15.49
C GLY A 167 17.93 11.25 -14.49
N ALA A 168 17.12 10.43 -13.83
CA ALA A 168 16.34 10.89 -12.70
C ALA A 168 17.24 11.06 -11.47
N GLU A 169 17.21 12.23 -10.86
CA GLU A 169 17.88 12.49 -9.60
C GLU A 169 17.00 12.01 -8.44
N MET A 170 17.62 11.35 -7.44
CA MET A 170 16.91 10.82 -6.29
C MET A 170 17.53 11.29 -4.99
N LEU A 171 16.75 11.95 -4.16
CA LEU A 171 17.14 12.37 -2.81
C LEU A 171 16.46 11.47 -1.78
N PHE A 172 17.27 10.63 -1.13
CA PHE A 172 16.84 9.76 -0.04
C PHE A 172 17.12 10.39 1.33
N SER A 173 16.43 9.86 2.37
CA SER A 173 16.49 10.41 3.73
C SER A 173 16.22 11.92 3.75
N THR A 174 15.30 12.35 2.88
CA THR A 174 14.95 13.74 2.66
C THR A 174 13.43 13.90 2.79
N GLU A 175 13.02 14.71 3.73
CA GLU A 175 11.60 14.98 4.01
C GLU A 175 11.14 16.24 3.29
N CYS A 176 9.96 16.18 2.68
CA CYS A 176 9.27 17.36 2.19
C CYS A 176 8.47 17.96 3.35
N GLU A 177 8.86 19.15 3.80
CA GLU A 177 8.18 19.83 4.91
C GLU A 177 6.97 20.61 4.44
N ASN A 178 7.09 21.26 3.27
CA ASN A 178 6.00 22.06 2.71
C ASN A 178 6.16 22.22 1.20
N ILE A 179 5.11 22.71 0.55
CA ILE A 179 5.14 23.21 -0.83
C ILE A 179 5.39 24.71 -0.84
N ILE A 180 5.98 25.22 -1.91
CA ILE A 180 6.20 26.64 -2.13
C ILE A 180 5.16 27.15 -3.09
N LEU A 181 4.27 28.02 -2.62
CA LEU A 181 3.25 28.67 -3.44
C LEU A 181 3.61 30.15 -3.64
N GLU A 182 3.56 30.60 -4.88
CA GLU A 182 3.69 32.01 -5.27
C GLU A 182 2.56 32.36 -6.22
N ASN A 183 1.74 33.32 -5.87
CA ASN A 183 0.55 33.74 -6.66
C ASN A 183 -0.38 32.57 -7.02
N GLU A 184 -0.69 31.71 -6.03
CA GLU A 184 -1.52 30.51 -6.16
C GLU A 184 -0.94 29.39 -7.07
N GLU A 185 0.29 29.55 -7.54
CA GLU A 185 0.99 28.53 -8.31
C GLU A 185 2.05 27.82 -7.47
N CYS A 186 2.12 26.49 -7.58
CA CYS A 186 3.17 25.71 -6.94
C CYS A 186 4.48 25.91 -7.71
N LYS A 187 5.50 26.43 -7.03
CA LYS A 187 6.83 26.72 -7.60
C LYS A 187 7.90 25.75 -7.12
N GLY A 188 7.60 24.89 -6.18
CA GLY A 188 8.57 23.96 -5.65
C GLY A 188 8.20 23.41 -4.28
N VAL A 189 9.19 22.94 -3.56
CA VAL A 189 9.07 22.29 -2.26
C VAL A 189 10.15 22.76 -1.29
N LEU A 190 9.84 22.68 0.00
CA LEU A 190 10.78 22.87 1.08
C LEU A 190 11.26 21.51 1.58
N LEU A 191 12.54 21.22 1.42
CA LEU A 191 13.14 19.92 1.72
C LEU A 191 14.08 20.01 2.90
N ARG A 192 14.03 19.00 3.80
CA ARG A 192 14.99 18.82 4.88
C ARG A 192 15.63 17.44 4.80
N GLN A 193 16.95 17.41 4.80
CA GLN A 193 17.72 16.16 4.80
C GLN A 193 18.26 15.88 6.20
N GLY A 194 17.81 14.81 6.82
CA GLY A 194 18.18 14.45 8.20
C GLY A 194 17.85 15.58 9.18
N ASP A 195 18.84 15.96 10.01
CA ASP A 195 18.75 17.05 10.98
C ASP A 195 19.21 18.41 10.42
N GLY A 196 19.40 18.52 9.09
CA GLY A 196 19.83 19.75 8.41
C GLY A 196 18.73 20.80 8.38
N GLU A 197 19.15 22.03 7.99
CA GLU A 197 18.20 23.12 7.77
C GLU A 197 17.36 22.88 6.52
N PRO A 198 16.08 23.28 6.53
CA PRO A 198 15.22 23.20 5.37
C PRO A 198 15.76 24.08 4.22
N ARG A 199 15.70 23.54 3.00
CA ARG A 199 16.11 24.27 1.79
C ARG A 199 14.99 24.30 0.74
N ALA A 200 14.83 25.41 0.05
CA ALA A 200 13.92 25.53 -1.07
C ALA A 200 14.49 24.85 -2.31
N VAL A 201 13.67 24.04 -2.97
CA VAL A 201 13.96 23.43 -4.28
C VAL A 201 12.82 23.79 -5.22
N TYR A 202 13.18 24.40 -6.35
CA TYR A 202 12.20 24.91 -7.30
C TYR A 202 11.97 23.94 -8.47
N GLY A 203 10.74 23.89 -8.96
CA GLY A 203 10.36 23.07 -10.10
C GLY A 203 9.08 23.56 -10.77
N ASP A 204 8.95 23.27 -12.06
CA ASP A 204 7.80 23.72 -12.83
C ASP A 204 6.53 22.93 -12.50
N THR A 205 6.68 21.68 -12.09
CA THR A 205 5.57 20.80 -11.67
C THR A 205 5.97 20.03 -10.42
N VAL A 206 5.04 19.91 -9.47
CA VAL A 206 5.20 19.07 -8.27
C VAL A 206 4.13 18.00 -8.24
N VAL A 207 4.56 16.73 -8.15
CA VAL A 207 3.69 15.57 -7.97
C VAL A 207 3.84 15.04 -6.56
N ILE A 208 2.73 14.90 -5.83
CA ILE A 208 2.73 14.42 -4.46
C ILE A 208 2.19 12.99 -4.43
N GLY A 209 3.05 12.01 -4.10
CA GLY A 209 2.74 10.59 -4.03
C GLY A 209 3.14 9.95 -2.71
N THR A 210 2.88 10.62 -1.59
CA THR A 210 3.40 10.26 -0.25
C THR A 210 2.72 9.05 0.41
N GLY A 211 1.62 8.56 -0.14
CA GLY A 211 0.89 7.40 0.38
C GLY A 211 0.41 7.57 1.82
N ARG A 212 0.13 6.45 2.49
CA ARG A 212 -0.45 6.44 3.85
C ARG A 212 0.42 7.12 4.91
N ARG A 213 1.74 7.00 4.80
CA ARG A 213 2.69 7.62 5.75
C ARG A 213 2.78 9.14 5.62
N GLY A 214 2.32 9.69 4.52
CA GLY A 214 2.26 11.14 4.30
C GLY A 214 0.84 11.69 4.37
N ALA A 215 -0.14 10.91 4.81
CA ALA A 215 -1.53 11.35 4.78
C ALA A 215 -1.79 12.54 5.71
N ASP A 216 -1.30 12.50 6.95
CA ASP A 216 -1.45 13.60 7.92
C ASP A 216 -0.71 14.86 7.44
N TRP A 217 0.47 14.68 6.83
CA TRP A 217 1.20 15.77 6.20
C TRP A 217 0.42 16.40 5.04
N LEU A 218 -0.17 15.57 4.17
CA LEU A 218 -0.94 16.05 3.02
C LEU A 218 -2.21 16.80 3.48
N GLU A 219 -2.90 16.29 4.51
CA GLU A 219 -4.06 16.98 5.11
C GLU A 219 -3.64 18.36 5.64
N LYS A 220 -2.50 18.43 6.36
CA LYS A 220 -1.93 19.70 6.84
C LYS A 220 -1.65 20.65 5.69
N ILE A 221 -0.98 20.20 4.61
CA ILE A 221 -0.68 21.01 3.42
C ILE A 221 -1.97 21.53 2.78
N CYS A 222 -2.97 20.67 2.62
CA CYS A 222 -4.27 21.08 2.06
C CYS A 222 -4.93 22.17 2.92
N ALA A 223 -4.91 22.02 4.24
CA ALA A 223 -5.47 23.01 5.15
C ALA A 223 -4.71 24.34 5.14
N GLU A 224 -3.38 24.31 5.20
CA GLU A 224 -2.51 25.51 5.21
C GLU A 224 -2.63 26.33 3.91
N HIS A 225 -2.79 25.65 2.78
CA HIS A 225 -2.83 26.29 1.46
C HIS A 225 -4.24 26.38 0.87
N HIS A 226 -5.27 26.09 1.66
CA HIS A 226 -6.68 26.13 1.25
C HIS A 226 -7.00 25.28 0.02
N ILE A 227 -6.32 24.15 -0.14
CA ILE A 227 -6.55 23.21 -1.23
C ILE A 227 -7.81 22.39 -0.91
N ALA A 228 -8.81 22.48 -1.80
CA ALA A 228 -10.05 21.76 -1.63
C ALA A 228 -9.83 20.23 -1.63
N HIS A 229 -10.33 19.56 -0.62
CA HIS A 229 -10.26 18.11 -0.49
C HIS A 229 -11.51 17.54 0.16
N LYS A 230 -11.71 16.25 0.07
CA LYS A 230 -12.82 15.53 0.69
C LYS A 230 -12.28 14.40 1.56
N PRO A 231 -12.99 14.07 2.67
CA PRO A 231 -12.63 12.91 3.46
C PRO A 231 -12.75 11.64 2.61
N GLY A 232 -11.73 10.78 2.70
CA GLY A 232 -11.74 9.46 2.08
C GLY A 232 -12.50 8.44 2.91
N THR A 233 -12.46 7.20 2.47
CA THR A 233 -12.96 6.06 3.24
C THR A 233 -11.85 5.46 4.09
N VAL A 234 -12.20 4.84 5.21
CA VAL A 234 -11.29 4.02 6.00
C VAL A 234 -11.90 2.63 6.21
N ASP A 235 -11.08 1.62 6.07
CA ASP A 235 -11.46 0.24 6.37
C ASP A 235 -11.00 -0.13 7.78
N ILE A 236 -11.94 -0.50 8.63
CA ILE A 236 -11.68 -0.97 9.99
C ILE A 236 -12.23 -2.37 10.13
N GLY A 237 -11.49 -3.25 10.77
CA GLY A 237 -11.94 -4.62 10.93
C GLY A 237 -11.09 -5.45 11.87
N VAL A 238 -11.29 -6.76 11.79
CA VAL A 238 -10.60 -7.74 12.61
C VAL A 238 -9.86 -8.74 11.71
N ARG A 239 -8.77 -9.30 12.24
CA ARG A 239 -8.14 -10.47 11.64
C ARG A 239 -8.60 -11.70 12.36
N VAL A 240 -9.14 -12.63 11.61
CA VAL A 240 -9.62 -13.93 12.11
C VAL A 240 -8.57 -14.98 11.77
N GLU A 241 -8.26 -15.84 12.72
CA GLU A 241 -7.41 -17.01 12.54
C GLU A 241 -8.19 -18.28 12.90
N CYS A 242 -8.07 -19.29 12.08
CA CYS A 242 -8.68 -20.60 12.33
C CYS A 242 -7.78 -21.71 11.80
N ARG A 243 -8.02 -22.94 12.21
CA ARG A 243 -7.30 -24.12 11.71
C ARG A 243 -7.46 -24.25 10.19
N ASN A 244 -6.41 -24.73 9.51
CA ASN A 244 -6.43 -24.94 8.05
C ASN A 244 -7.57 -25.83 7.60
N GLU A 245 -7.93 -26.83 8.41
CA GLU A 245 -9.03 -27.78 8.13
C GLU A 245 -10.38 -27.09 7.99
N VAL A 246 -10.61 -26.00 8.74
CA VAL A 246 -11.86 -25.21 8.66
C VAL A 246 -12.01 -24.55 7.30
N MET A 247 -10.90 -24.10 6.74
CA MET A 247 -10.85 -23.39 5.45
C MET A 247 -10.45 -24.30 4.28
N GLU A 248 -10.28 -25.59 4.50
CA GLU A 248 -9.70 -26.52 3.52
C GLU A 248 -10.40 -26.48 2.16
N LYS A 249 -11.75 -26.50 2.15
CA LYS A 249 -12.53 -26.45 0.90
C LYS A 249 -12.28 -25.18 0.09
N VAL A 250 -12.08 -24.06 0.79
CA VAL A 250 -11.81 -22.76 0.15
C VAL A 250 -10.35 -22.69 -0.28
N ASN A 251 -9.43 -23.05 0.63
CA ASN A 251 -7.98 -22.95 0.38
C ASN A 251 -7.47 -23.86 -0.75
N LYS A 252 -8.14 -24.98 -1.01
CA LYS A 252 -7.79 -25.88 -2.14
C LYS A 252 -8.15 -25.29 -3.50
N VAL A 253 -9.17 -24.42 -3.56
CA VAL A 253 -9.69 -23.89 -4.82
C VAL A 253 -9.24 -22.45 -5.04
N LEU A 254 -9.18 -21.65 -3.98
CA LEU A 254 -8.92 -20.21 -4.05
C LEU A 254 -7.56 -19.88 -3.42
N TYR A 255 -6.71 -19.19 -4.17
CA TYR A 255 -5.50 -18.57 -3.62
C TYR A 255 -5.85 -17.47 -2.60
N GLU A 256 -6.83 -16.63 -2.95
CA GLU A 256 -7.41 -15.63 -2.04
C GLU A 256 -8.92 -15.55 -2.26
N SER A 257 -9.71 -15.81 -1.21
CA SER A 257 -11.16 -15.67 -1.26
C SER A 257 -11.56 -14.21 -1.02
N LYS A 258 -11.86 -13.49 -2.09
CA LYS A 258 -12.35 -12.11 -2.01
C LYS A 258 -13.87 -12.11 -2.00
N LEU A 259 -14.44 -12.08 -0.81
CA LEU A 259 -15.88 -12.01 -0.60
C LEU A 259 -16.29 -10.57 -0.24
N ILE A 260 -17.37 -10.09 -0.85
CA ILE A 260 -17.94 -8.77 -0.58
C ILE A 260 -19.40 -8.95 -0.21
N GLY A 261 -19.87 -8.26 0.82
CA GLY A 261 -21.24 -8.24 1.26
C GLY A 261 -21.67 -6.90 1.85
N TYR A 262 -22.96 -6.73 2.02
CA TYR A 262 -23.60 -5.53 2.56
C TYR A 262 -24.61 -5.90 3.65
N PRO A 263 -24.13 -6.33 4.84
CA PRO A 263 -25.01 -6.86 5.88
C PRO A 263 -25.95 -5.79 6.43
N LYS A 264 -27.17 -6.21 6.76
CA LYS A 264 -28.13 -5.36 7.48
C LYS A 264 -27.69 -5.18 8.93
N PRO A 265 -28.08 -4.11 9.63
CA PRO A 265 -28.98 -3.04 9.15
C PRO A 265 -28.26 -1.92 8.38
N TRP A 266 -26.94 -1.78 8.54
CA TRP A 266 -26.17 -0.59 8.10
C TRP A 266 -25.80 -0.61 6.62
N LYS A 267 -25.72 -1.80 6.02
CA LYS A 267 -25.35 -1.99 4.61
C LYS A 267 -23.98 -1.38 4.22
N ASN A 268 -23.08 -1.23 5.20
CA ASN A 268 -21.71 -0.90 4.89
C ASN A 268 -21.08 -2.04 4.08
N LYS A 269 -20.17 -1.71 3.18
CA LYS A 269 -19.39 -2.71 2.45
C LYS A 269 -18.50 -3.46 3.43
N VAL A 270 -18.70 -4.77 3.51
CA VAL A 270 -17.84 -5.69 4.27
C VAL A 270 -17.13 -6.59 3.28
N ARG A 271 -15.83 -6.76 3.46
CA ARG A 271 -15.02 -7.60 2.56
C ARG A 271 -13.99 -8.43 3.33
N THR A 272 -13.69 -9.61 2.81
CA THR A 272 -12.48 -10.32 3.19
C THR A 272 -11.26 -9.68 2.56
N PHE A 273 -10.12 -9.79 3.23
CA PHE A 273 -8.87 -9.21 2.77
C PHE A 273 -7.66 -10.02 3.24
N CYS A 274 -6.65 -10.17 2.37
CA CYS A 274 -5.37 -10.78 2.69
C CYS A 274 -5.51 -12.13 3.40
N GLN A 275 -6.09 -13.12 2.72
CA GLN A 275 -6.16 -14.50 3.18
C GLN A 275 -4.78 -15.15 3.08
N ASN A 276 -4.37 -15.83 4.13
CA ASN A 276 -3.06 -16.47 4.25
C ASN A 276 -3.21 -17.92 4.72
N PRO A 277 -3.39 -18.88 3.80
CA PRO A 277 -3.39 -20.31 4.15
C PRO A 277 -2.02 -20.75 4.66
N GLY A 278 -1.99 -21.39 5.83
CA GLY A 278 -0.73 -21.76 6.50
C GLY A 278 0.13 -20.55 6.88
N GLY A 279 -0.46 -19.37 6.98
CA GLY A 279 0.24 -18.13 7.27
C GLY A 279 0.30 -17.80 8.76
N PHE A 280 0.87 -16.64 9.07
CA PHE A 280 1.04 -16.16 10.43
C PHE A 280 0.39 -14.79 10.60
N VAL A 281 -0.17 -14.53 11.77
CA VAL A 281 -0.57 -13.18 12.15
C VAL A 281 0.66 -12.43 12.63
N ALA A 282 0.87 -11.24 12.09
CA ALA A 282 1.99 -10.38 12.43
C ALA A 282 1.50 -9.04 12.97
N GLN A 283 2.16 -8.56 14.02
CA GLN A 283 1.93 -7.23 14.55
C GLN A 283 2.66 -6.19 13.70
N GLU A 284 1.97 -5.12 13.39
CA GLU A 284 2.52 -3.89 12.79
C GLU A 284 2.37 -2.74 13.79
N ASN A 285 3.43 -1.95 13.94
CA ASN A 285 3.40 -0.76 14.78
C ASN A 285 3.31 0.47 13.90
N TYR A 286 2.37 1.33 14.25
CA TYR A 286 2.20 2.67 13.68
C TYR A 286 2.81 3.72 14.62
N ASP A 287 2.86 4.95 14.16
CA ASP A 287 3.26 6.08 14.99
C ASP A 287 2.32 6.19 16.20
N ASN A 288 2.76 6.83 17.28
CA ASN A 288 2.03 6.97 18.54
C ASN A 288 1.74 5.64 19.28
N ASP A 289 2.62 4.65 19.13
CA ASP A 289 2.53 3.34 19.80
C ASP A 289 1.25 2.54 19.49
N LEU A 290 0.61 2.85 18.39
CA LEU A 290 -0.55 2.12 17.90
C LEU A 290 -0.14 0.78 17.29
N ALA A 291 -0.63 -0.33 17.85
CA ALA A 291 -0.42 -1.67 17.31
C ALA A 291 -1.66 -2.15 16.55
N VAL A 292 -1.42 -2.65 15.33
CA VAL A 292 -2.41 -3.35 14.50
C VAL A 292 -1.87 -4.71 14.08
N VAL A 293 -2.71 -5.52 13.45
CA VAL A 293 -2.32 -6.87 12.99
C VAL A 293 -2.45 -7.00 11.48
N ASN A 294 -1.51 -7.73 10.88
CA ASN A 294 -1.53 -8.10 9.47
C ASN A 294 -1.30 -9.60 9.31
N GLY A 295 -1.43 -10.13 8.11
CA GLY A 295 -1.12 -11.52 7.78
C GLY A 295 0.15 -11.62 6.93
N HIS A 296 0.95 -12.65 7.19
CA HIS A 296 2.12 -12.97 6.39
C HIS A 296 2.06 -14.41 5.89
N SER A 297 2.34 -14.59 4.60
CA SER A 297 2.57 -15.88 3.96
C SER A 297 4.05 -16.03 3.67
N PHE A 298 4.66 -17.10 4.18
CA PHE A 298 6.03 -17.46 3.84
C PHE A 298 6.00 -18.61 2.83
N LYS A 299 6.99 -18.67 1.93
CA LYS A 299 7.04 -19.71 0.91
C LYS A 299 7.38 -21.08 1.54
N GLU A 300 8.30 -21.12 2.46
CA GLU A 300 8.83 -22.34 3.07
C GLU A 300 8.28 -22.64 4.47
N LYS A 301 7.97 -21.59 5.25
CA LYS A 301 7.46 -21.73 6.61
C LYS A 301 5.95 -21.67 6.64
N LYS A 302 5.30 -22.76 7.09
CA LYS A 302 3.83 -22.84 7.20
C LYS A 302 3.40 -23.05 8.65
N SER A 303 2.24 -22.48 9.00
CA SER A 303 1.51 -22.77 10.23
C SER A 303 0.39 -23.79 9.97
N GLU A 304 -0.25 -24.24 11.04
CA GLU A 304 -1.45 -25.09 10.97
C GLU A 304 -2.73 -24.25 10.79
N ASN A 305 -2.61 -22.94 10.66
CA ASN A 305 -3.73 -22.02 10.64
C ASN A 305 -3.82 -21.23 9.32
N THR A 306 -5.05 -20.89 8.96
CA THR A 306 -5.38 -19.87 7.97
C THR A 306 -5.82 -18.60 8.69
N ASN A 307 -5.34 -17.46 8.27
CA ASN A 307 -5.85 -16.18 8.76
C ASN A 307 -6.30 -15.29 7.61
N LEU A 308 -7.30 -14.45 7.87
CA LEU A 308 -7.82 -13.45 6.94
C LEU A 308 -8.37 -12.25 7.71
N ALA A 309 -8.36 -11.07 7.08
CA ALA A 309 -9.03 -9.91 7.63
C ALA A 309 -10.47 -9.83 7.13
N ILE A 310 -11.38 -9.37 7.99
CA ILE A 310 -12.74 -8.95 7.64
C ILE A 310 -12.80 -7.46 7.90
N LEU A 311 -12.94 -6.68 6.85
CA LEU A 311 -12.89 -5.23 6.86
C LEU A 311 -14.25 -4.64 6.55
N VAL A 312 -14.61 -3.59 7.29
CA VAL A 312 -15.82 -2.77 7.07
C VAL A 312 -15.40 -1.41 6.57
N SER A 313 -15.92 -0.98 5.43
CA SER A 313 -15.66 0.33 4.88
C SER A 313 -16.53 1.39 5.57
N HIS A 314 -15.89 2.41 6.11
CA HIS A 314 -16.53 3.56 6.72
C HIS A 314 -16.40 4.78 5.81
N ASN A 315 -17.52 5.40 5.50
CA ASN A 315 -17.60 6.64 4.74
C ASN A 315 -17.83 7.81 5.70
N PHE A 316 -17.23 8.95 5.38
CA PHE A 316 -17.28 10.14 6.20
C PHE A 316 -17.91 11.29 5.44
N THR A 317 -18.71 12.07 6.16
CA THR A 317 -19.34 13.29 5.67
C THR A 317 -19.31 14.33 6.77
N GLU A 318 -19.40 15.61 6.39
CA GLU A 318 -19.51 16.69 7.38
C GLU A 318 -20.63 16.44 8.41
N PRO A 319 -20.42 16.73 9.68
CA PRO A 319 -19.21 17.29 10.30
C PRO A 319 -18.12 16.26 10.68
N PHE A 320 -18.34 14.96 10.37
CA PHE A 320 -17.42 13.87 10.67
C PHE A 320 -16.50 13.62 9.47
N ASN A 321 -15.45 14.41 9.35
CA ASN A 321 -14.62 14.46 8.15
C ASN A 321 -13.16 14.05 8.39
N GLN A 322 -12.86 13.35 9.51
CA GLN A 322 -11.51 12.92 9.87
C GLN A 322 -11.39 11.40 9.94
N PRO A 323 -11.33 10.70 8.80
CA PRO A 323 -11.32 9.24 8.74
C PRO A 323 -10.08 8.63 9.42
N ILE A 324 -8.90 9.24 9.27
CA ILE A 324 -7.64 8.74 9.84
C ILE A 324 -7.71 8.84 11.37
N ALA A 325 -8.07 10.01 11.92
CA ALA A 325 -8.20 10.22 13.37
C ALA A 325 -9.22 9.25 13.97
N TYR A 326 -10.33 9.00 13.27
CA TYR A 326 -11.33 8.03 13.70
C TYR A 326 -10.75 6.61 13.78
N ALA A 327 -10.03 6.16 12.74
CA ALA A 327 -9.42 4.84 12.70
C ALA A 327 -8.34 4.68 13.78
N GLN A 328 -7.50 5.69 13.98
CA GLN A 328 -6.51 5.72 15.05
C GLN A 328 -7.18 5.61 16.43
N LYS A 329 -8.26 6.35 16.67
CA LYS A 329 -9.00 6.30 17.93
C LYS A 329 -9.60 4.92 18.20
N VAL A 330 -10.17 4.26 17.19
CA VAL A 330 -10.67 2.88 17.31
C VAL A 330 -9.52 1.92 17.65
N GLY A 331 -8.38 2.07 16.99
CA GLY A 331 -7.18 1.28 17.27
C GLY A 331 -6.65 1.49 18.69
N GLU A 332 -6.53 2.74 19.16
CA GLU A 332 -6.14 3.07 20.53
C GLU A 332 -7.07 2.42 21.57
N LEU A 333 -8.39 2.57 21.39
CA LEU A 333 -9.39 1.96 22.27
C LEU A 333 -9.27 0.43 22.28
N THR A 334 -8.92 -0.18 21.16
CA THR A 334 -8.69 -1.63 21.06
C THR A 334 -7.40 -2.04 21.77
N ASN A 335 -6.37 -1.21 21.74
CA ASN A 335 -5.09 -1.49 22.41
C ASN A 335 -5.16 -1.31 23.93
N MET A 336 -6.05 -0.48 24.45
CA MET A 336 -6.17 -0.21 25.89
C MET A 336 -6.46 -1.45 26.76
N PRO A 337 -7.43 -2.33 26.42
CA PRO A 337 -7.77 -3.49 27.24
C PRO A 337 -6.86 -4.70 26.98
N VAL A 338 -6.01 -4.64 25.97
CA VAL A 338 -5.21 -5.80 25.53
C VAL A 338 -3.73 -5.46 25.66
N SER A 339 -3.02 -6.18 26.52
CA SER A 339 -1.56 -6.13 26.48
C SER A 339 -1.06 -6.64 25.14
N TYR A 340 0.12 -6.19 24.69
CA TYR A 340 0.76 -6.63 23.43
C TYR A 340 0.82 -8.15 23.27
N THR A 341 0.79 -8.91 24.35
CA THR A 341 0.77 -10.38 24.33
C THR A 341 -0.55 -10.98 23.85
N HIS A 342 -1.66 -10.26 23.99
CA HIS A 342 -2.99 -10.72 23.56
C HIS A 342 -3.32 -10.31 22.11
N LEU A 343 -2.56 -9.40 21.51
CA LEU A 343 -2.61 -9.13 20.07
C LEU A 343 -1.90 -10.22 19.25
N ARG A 344 -1.14 -11.10 19.88
CA ARG A 344 -0.67 -12.34 19.30
C ARG A 344 -1.84 -13.33 19.38
N ALA A 345 -2.47 -13.57 18.25
CA ALA A 345 -3.41 -14.68 18.15
C ALA A 345 -2.69 -15.98 18.54
N HIS A 346 -3.35 -16.76 19.36
CA HIS A 346 -2.93 -18.10 19.75
C HIS A 346 -3.11 -19.08 18.59
#